data_5018c8e64c13468ef15f7dea94b7c577
#
_entry.id   5018c8e64c13468ef15f7dea94b7c577
#
_cell.length_a   1.000
_cell.length_b   1.000
_cell.length_c   1.000
_cell.angle_alpha   90.00
_cell.angle_beta   90.00
_cell.angle_gamma   90.00
#
_symmetry.space_group_name_H-M   'P 1'
#
loop_
_entity.id
_entity.type
_entity.pdbx_description
1 polymer ?
#
loop_
_entity_poly.entity_id
_entity_poly.type
_entity_poly.pdbx_seq_one_letter_code
_entity_poly.pdbx_strand_id
1 'polypeptide(L)'
;MDVITLKDFEVVACHGVNPEEKVNPQRFLFTAEIYTDFSKCAKNDDLTQTISYSAVKKTLRSFCENNCFDLIETLAKRSASLLLKTYPLASGVKLTVKKPDAPMSGVFDYVAVSTELWWHDVYLALGSNMGDRNAYLDFAIDRLKADDNFKDIQESGRMESAPYGNVATDT
;
A
#
# COMPACT_ATOMS: atom_id res chain seq x y z
N MET A 1 18.36 -0.83 5.92
CA MET A 1 17.13 -0.30 5.28
C MET A 1 17.08 1.18 5.60
N ASP A 2 16.95 2.01 4.57
CA ASP A 2 17.00 3.46 4.71
C ASP A 2 15.58 4.03 4.71
N VAL A 3 15.41 5.27 5.15
CA VAL A 3 14.09 5.88 5.28
C VAL A 3 14.10 7.33 4.79
N ILE A 4 13.09 7.67 3.99
CA ILE A 4 12.78 9.05 3.62
C ILE A 4 11.62 9.49 4.51
N THR A 5 11.84 10.55 5.31
CA THR A 5 10.81 11.07 6.22
C THR A 5 10.31 12.42 5.73
N LEU A 6 9.01 12.50 5.49
CA LEU A 6 8.28 13.75 5.25
C LEU A 6 7.39 14.00 6.46
N LYS A 7 7.82 14.92 7.35
CA LYS A 7 7.22 15.11 8.67
C LYS A 7 6.25 16.28 8.70
N ASP A 8 5.06 16.03 9.26
CA ASP A 8 4.02 17.01 9.61
C ASP A 8 3.68 18.01 8.47
N PHE A 9 3.64 17.54 7.23
CA PHE A 9 3.20 18.41 6.15
C PHE A 9 1.68 18.55 6.14
N GLU A 10 1.22 19.76 5.90
CA GLU A 10 -0.20 20.11 5.95
C GLU A 10 -0.90 19.80 4.63
N VAL A 11 -2.08 19.22 4.76
CA VAL A 11 -3.09 19.09 3.70
C VAL A 11 -4.42 19.59 4.25
N VAL A 12 -5.13 20.41 3.49
CA VAL A 12 -6.48 20.89 3.83
C VAL A 12 -7.48 20.09 3.01
N ALA A 13 -8.39 19.38 3.68
CA ALA A 13 -9.34 18.47 3.02
C ALA A 13 -10.61 18.25 3.88
N CYS A 14 -11.61 17.59 3.29
CA CYS A 14 -12.89 17.31 3.93
C CYS A 14 -12.98 15.82 4.31
N HIS A 15 -12.61 15.49 5.55
CA HIS A 15 -12.73 14.13 6.09
C HIS A 15 -13.29 14.18 7.52
N GLY A 16 -14.24 13.32 7.82
CA GLY A 16 -14.83 13.16 9.14
C GLY A 16 -16.22 12.57 9.10
N VAL A 17 -16.72 12.16 10.25
CA VAL A 17 -18.04 11.52 10.40
C VAL A 17 -19.17 12.56 10.34
N ASN A 18 -18.94 13.75 10.91
CA ASN A 18 -19.97 14.78 10.98
C ASN A 18 -20.23 15.41 9.59
N PRO A 19 -21.47 15.73 9.25
CA PRO A 19 -21.81 16.35 7.97
C PRO A 19 -21.00 17.64 7.68
N GLU A 20 -20.76 18.46 8.70
CA GLU A 20 -19.99 19.70 8.59
C GLU A 20 -18.54 19.45 8.16
N GLU A 21 -17.93 18.35 8.57
CA GLU A 21 -16.55 17.99 8.21
C GLU A 21 -16.40 17.56 6.74
N LYS A 22 -17.53 17.23 6.08
CA LYS A 22 -17.57 16.84 4.67
C LYS A 22 -17.67 18.03 3.73
N VAL A 23 -18.05 19.20 4.24
CA VAL A 23 -18.25 20.44 3.46
C VAL A 23 -17.28 21.54 3.88
N ASN A 24 -16.84 21.54 5.13
CA ASN A 24 -15.89 22.52 5.64
C ASN A 24 -14.48 21.92 5.69
N PRO A 25 -13.54 22.39 4.86
CA PRO A 25 -12.19 21.88 4.87
C PRO A 25 -11.48 22.14 6.22
N GLN A 26 -10.73 21.16 6.69
CA GLN A 26 -9.93 21.26 7.91
C GLN A 26 -8.51 20.76 7.66
N ARG A 27 -7.60 21.08 8.58
CA ARG A 27 -6.19 20.71 8.47
C ARG A 27 -5.95 19.28 8.88
N PHE A 28 -5.16 18.58 8.09
CA PHE A 28 -4.56 17.30 8.43
C PHE A 28 -3.05 17.40 8.30
N LEU A 29 -2.31 16.86 9.26
CA LEU A 29 -0.86 16.80 9.21
C LEU A 29 -0.42 15.35 8.95
N PHE A 30 0.35 15.18 7.89
CA PHE A 30 0.84 13.87 7.47
C PHE A 30 2.32 13.73 7.81
N THR A 31 2.68 12.62 8.44
CA THR A 31 4.06 12.17 8.54
C THR A 31 4.18 10.85 7.78
N ALA A 32 4.94 10.87 6.69
CA ALA A 32 5.20 9.70 5.87
C ALA A 32 6.67 9.28 6.01
N GLU A 33 6.90 8.05 6.42
CA GLU A 33 8.18 7.37 6.44
C GLU A 33 8.15 6.30 5.34
N ILE A 34 9.02 6.44 4.34
CA ILE A 34 9.09 5.55 3.18
C ILE A 34 10.42 4.82 3.24
N TYR A 35 10.35 3.51 3.38
CA TYR A 35 11.49 2.63 3.50
C TYR A 35 11.94 2.17 2.12
N THR A 36 13.24 2.34 1.84
CA THR A 36 13.85 2.02 0.55
C THR A 36 15.32 1.67 0.76
N ASP A 37 16.08 1.49 -0.33
CA ASP A 37 17.52 1.25 -0.32
C ASP A 37 18.23 2.39 -1.04
N PHE A 38 19.13 3.10 -0.34
CA PHE A 38 19.90 4.22 -0.88
C PHE A 38 21.20 3.81 -1.58
N SER A 39 21.59 2.56 -1.55
CA SER A 39 22.90 2.12 -2.05
C SER A 39 23.16 2.50 -3.51
N LYS A 40 22.12 2.45 -4.36
CA LYS A 40 22.25 2.82 -5.78
C LYS A 40 22.27 4.34 -5.99
N CYS A 41 21.33 5.07 -5.40
CA CYS A 41 21.25 6.52 -5.58
C CYS A 41 22.44 7.24 -4.95
N ALA A 42 22.90 6.80 -3.77
CA ALA A 42 24.04 7.39 -3.09
C ALA A 42 25.37 7.16 -3.84
N LYS A 43 25.50 6.05 -4.57
CA LYS A 43 26.70 5.76 -5.35
C LYS A 43 26.88 6.69 -6.55
N ASN A 44 25.76 7.07 -7.21
CA ASN A 44 25.77 7.76 -8.49
C ASN A 44 25.18 9.17 -8.41
N ASP A 45 24.67 9.59 -7.23
CA ASP A 45 23.89 10.84 -7.03
C ASP A 45 22.73 10.95 -8.05
N ASP A 46 21.99 9.84 -8.22
CA ASP A 46 20.97 9.70 -9.26
C ASP A 46 19.56 9.68 -8.66
N LEU A 47 18.80 10.74 -8.93
CA LEU A 47 17.42 10.89 -8.47
C LEU A 47 16.49 9.78 -9.01
N THR A 48 16.79 9.18 -10.16
CA THR A 48 15.95 8.10 -10.72
C THR A 48 16.05 6.80 -9.92
N GLN A 49 17.05 6.67 -9.07
CA GLN A 49 17.31 5.51 -8.20
C GLN A 49 16.79 5.71 -6.78
N THR A 50 15.99 6.75 -6.53
CA THR A 50 15.37 7.01 -5.23
C THR A 50 13.93 7.49 -5.40
N ILE A 51 13.26 7.77 -4.28
CA ILE A 51 11.88 8.24 -4.25
C ILE A 51 11.88 9.74 -3.96
N SER A 52 11.32 10.53 -4.88
CA SER A 52 11.19 11.96 -4.69
C SER A 52 10.16 12.29 -3.61
N TYR A 53 10.62 12.86 -2.49
CA TYR A 53 9.72 13.33 -1.42
C TYR A 53 8.74 14.41 -1.90
N SER A 54 9.12 15.19 -2.90
CA SER A 54 8.25 16.19 -3.53
C SER A 54 7.10 15.51 -4.29
N ALA A 55 7.37 14.41 -5.01
CA ALA A 55 6.36 13.61 -5.67
C ALA A 55 5.43 12.94 -4.65
N VAL A 56 5.98 12.39 -3.56
CA VAL A 56 5.20 11.80 -2.46
C VAL A 56 4.22 12.81 -1.87
N LYS A 57 4.69 14.02 -1.56
CA LYS A 57 3.83 15.10 -1.05
C LYS A 57 2.69 15.42 -2.03
N LYS A 58 3.00 15.52 -3.33
CA LYS A 58 2.01 15.80 -4.38
C LYS A 58 0.96 14.69 -4.49
N THR A 59 1.40 13.43 -4.45
CA THR A 59 0.52 12.25 -4.50
C THR A 59 -0.45 12.24 -3.32
N LEU A 60 0.05 12.40 -2.10
CA LEU A 60 -0.78 12.42 -0.89
C LEU A 60 -1.76 13.58 -0.89
N ARG A 61 -1.30 14.79 -1.23
CA ARG A 61 -2.17 15.95 -1.31
C ARG A 61 -3.32 15.72 -2.29
N SER A 62 -2.99 15.33 -3.53
CA SER A 62 -4.00 15.07 -4.56
C SER A 62 -4.99 13.98 -4.14
N PHE A 63 -4.51 12.91 -3.49
CA PHE A 63 -5.38 11.85 -2.99
C PHE A 63 -6.35 12.36 -1.92
N CYS A 64 -5.87 13.13 -0.95
CA CYS A 64 -6.70 13.67 0.14
C CYS A 64 -7.73 14.68 -0.36
N GLU A 65 -7.33 15.59 -1.27
CA GLU A 65 -8.21 16.65 -1.81
C GLU A 65 -9.31 16.07 -2.72
N ASN A 66 -9.06 14.93 -3.38
CA ASN A 66 -10.02 14.30 -4.31
C ASN A 66 -10.87 13.21 -3.68
N ASN A 67 -10.76 12.97 -2.39
CA ASN A 67 -11.53 11.97 -1.66
C ASN A 67 -12.14 12.58 -0.39
N CYS A 68 -13.22 11.96 0.11
CA CYS A 68 -13.81 12.29 1.39
C CYS A 68 -14.07 10.98 2.14
N PHE A 69 -13.42 10.81 3.30
CA PHE A 69 -13.57 9.62 4.14
C PHE A 69 -14.18 9.99 5.50
N ASP A 70 -15.03 9.14 6.03
CA ASP A 70 -15.59 9.31 7.37
C ASP A 70 -14.53 9.13 8.46
N LEU A 71 -13.62 8.18 8.26
CA LEU A 71 -12.64 7.76 9.25
C LEU A 71 -11.21 8.17 8.85
N ILE A 72 -10.46 8.75 9.76
CA ILE A 72 -9.04 9.06 9.56
C ILE A 72 -8.20 7.79 9.43
N GLU A 73 -8.67 6.66 9.99
CA GLU A 73 -8.08 5.34 9.82
C GLU A 73 -8.15 4.88 8.36
N THR A 74 -9.30 5.10 7.71
CA THR A 74 -9.47 4.81 6.28
C THR A 74 -8.56 5.70 5.43
N LEU A 75 -8.50 7.00 5.75
CA LEU A 75 -7.59 7.94 5.09
C LEU A 75 -6.14 7.47 5.21
N ALA A 76 -5.69 7.14 6.42
CA ALA A 76 -4.32 6.69 6.68
C ALA A 76 -4.00 5.38 5.91
N LYS A 77 -4.87 4.37 6.02
CA LYS A 77 -4.64 3.05 5.41
C LYS A 77 -4.61 3.12 3.88
N ARG A 78 -5.55 3.84 3.27
CA ARG A 78 -5.61 4.01 1.82
C ARG A 78 -4.46 4.86 1.29
N SER A 79 -4.07 5.92 2.01
CA SER A 79 -2.91 6.75 1.67
C SER A 79 -1.60 5.95 1.72
N ALA A 80 -1.39 5.13 2.76
CA ALA A 80 -0.22 4.26 2.85
C ALA A 80 -0.18 3.23 1.72
N SER A 81 -1.32 2.60 1.40
CA SER A 81 -1.43 1.66 0.28
C SER A 81 -1.13 2.32 -1.06
N LEU A 82 -1.66 3.53 -1.27
CA LEU A 82 -1.39 4.31 -2.49
C LEU A 82 0.11 4.56 -2.64
N LEU A 83 0.80 5.01 -1.60
CA LEU A 83 2.24 5.28 -1.65
C LEU A 83 3.03 4.01 -1.96
N LEU A 84 2.74 2.91 -1.25
CA LEU A 84 3.45 1.64 -1.42
C LEU A 84 3.31 1.08 -2.85
N LYS A 85 2.13 1.25 -3.47
CA LYS A 85 1.85 0.80 -4.84
C LYS A 85 2.38 1.77 -5.91
N THR A 86 2.36 3.08 -5.63
CA THR A 86 2.80 4.10 -6.60
C THR A 86 4.33 4.14 -6.74
N TYR A 87 5.07 3.84 -5.68
CA TYR A 87 6.52 3.93 -5.67
C TYR A 87 7.18 2.54 -5.61
N PRO A 88 7.56 1.93 -6.75
CA PRO A 88 8.09 0.56 -6.80
C PRO A 88 9.36 0.34 -5.96
N LEU A 89 10.15 1.41 -5.76
CA LEU A 89 11.35 1.36 -4.92
C LEU A 89 11.03 1.33 -3.41
N ALA A 90 9.78 1.57 -3.01
CA ALA A 90 9.36 1.45 -1.63
C ALA A 90 9.22 -0.02 -1.23
N SER A 91 9.92 -0.44 -0.18
CA SER A 91 9.75 -1.75 0.47
C SER A 91 8.68 -1.71 1.56
N GLY A 92 8.47 -0.54 2.17
CA GLY A 92 7.47 -0.31 3.19
C GLY A 92 7.11 1.16 3.33
N VAL A 93 5.96 1.41 3.92
CA VAL A 93 5.45 2.75 4.23
C VAL A 93 4.87 2.74 5.63
N LYS A 94 5.31 3.67 6.48
CA LYS A 94 4.63 4.03 7.71
C LYS A 94 4.02 5.42 7.55
N LEU A 95 2.74 5.55 7.85
CA LEU A 95 2.01 6.80 7.69
C LEU A 95 1.26 7.14 8.97
N THR A 96 1.48 8.37 9.46
CA THR A 96 0.72 8.97 10.54
C THR A 96 -0.10 10.13 10.01
N VAL A 97 -1.38 10.14 10.30
CA VAL A 97 -2.31 11.25 10.02
C VAL A 97 -2.75 11.84 11.34
N LYS A 98 -2.50 13.13 11.51
CA LYS A 98 -2.95 13.92 12.67
C LYS A 98 -4.09 14.83 12.26
N LYS A 99 -5.07 14.97 13.13
CA LYS A 99 -6.23 15.85 13.00
C LYS A 99 -6.23 16.86 14.19
N PRO A 100 -5.59 18.03 14.03
CA PRO A 100 -5.51 19.01 15.10
C PRO A 100 -6.87 19.59 15.50
N ASP A 101 -7.72 19.81 14.50
CA ASP A 101 -9.02 20.47 14.65
C ASP A 101 -10.17 19.44 14.80
N ALA A 102 -9.92 18.32 15.50
CA ALA A 102 -10.94 17.30 15.71
C ALA A 102 -12.11 17.87 16.54
N PRO A 103 -13.39 17.63 16.17
CA PRO A 103 -14.56 18.20 16.84
C PRO A 103 -14.86 17.50 18.15
N MET A 104 -13.99 17.68 19.14
CA MET A 104 -14.11 17.12 20.48
C MET A 104 -14.00 18.24 21.54
N SER A 105 -14.67 18.05 22.67
CA SER A 105 -14.54 18.95 23.81
C SER A 105 -13.24 18.68 24.58
N GLY A 106 -12.67 19.74 25.17
CA GLY A 106 -11.45 19.66 25.99
C GLY A 106 -10.23 20.25 25.28
N VAL A 107 -9.10 20.27 25.98
CA VAL A 107 -7.82 20.76 25.45
C VAL A 107 -6.98 19.56 25.01
N PHE A 108 -6.59 19.54 23.76
CA PHE A 108 -5.69 18.53 23.19
C PHE A 108 -4.93 19.12 22.00
N ASP A 109 -3.78 18.57 21.67
CA ASP A 109 -2.99 19.02 20.53
C ASP A 109 -3.53 18.49 19.20
N TYR A 110 -3.83 17.20 19.16
CA TYR A 110 -4.37 16.52 17.98
C TYR A 110 -4.90 15.13 18.33
N VAL A 111 -5.72 14.58 17.44
CA VAL A 111 -5.97 13.13 17.35
C VAL A 111 -5.09 12.58 16.24
N ALA A 112 -4.53 11.39 16.41
CA ALA A 112 -3.70 10.79 15.36
C ALA A 112 -3.96 9.29 15.21
N VAL A 113 -3.78 8.81 13.99
CA VAL A 113 -3.73 7.38 13.67
C VAL A 113 -2.45 7.10 12.89
N SER A 114 -1.87 5.93 13.12
CA SER A 114 -0.70 5.45 12.40
C SER A 114 -0.95 4.07 11.81
N THR A 115 -0.40 3.82 10.64
CA THR A 115 -0.47 2.53 9.96
C THR A 115 0.86 2.22 9.29
N GLU A 116 1.17 0.93 9.17
CA GLU A 116 2.33 0.45 8.44
C GLU A 116 1.89 -0.57 7.41
N LEU A 117 2.52 -0.55 6.24
CA LEU A 117 2.36 -1.50 5.16
C LEU A 117 3.72 -1.86 4.58
N TRP A 118 3.92 -3.14 4.30
CA TRP A 118 5.17 -3.67 3.78
C TRP A 118 4.90 -4.66 2.65
N TRP A 119 5.77 -4.68 1.66
CA TRP A 119 5.85 -5.82 0.76
C TRP A 119 6.53 -6.99 1.49
N HIS A 120 6.00 -8.18 1.27
CA HIS A 120 6.53 -9.43 1.83
C HIS A 120 6.70 -10.46 0.74
N ASP A 121 7.78 -11.22 0.81
CA ASP A 121 7.94 -12.40 -0.03
C ASP A 121 6.94 -13.48 0.40
N VAL A 122 6.21 -14.02 -0.57
CA VAL A 122 5.21 -15.06 -0.36
C VAL A 122 5.46 -16.20 -1.33
N TYR A 123 5.45 -17.43 -0.83
CA TYR A 123 5.57 -18.64 -1.65
C TYR A 123 4.20 -19.32 -1.71
N LEU A 124 3.70 -19.51 -2.93
CA LEU A 124 2.42 -20.15 -3.18
C LEU A 124 2.64 -21.51 -3.87
N ALA A 125 2.01 -22.56 -3.37
CA ALA A 125 1.93 -23.84 -4.05
C ALA A 125 0.56 -23.95 -4.75
N LEU A 126 0.57 -24.11 -6.06
CA LEU A 126 -0.62 -24.31 -6.88
C LEU A 126 -0.66 -25.74 -7.39
N GLY A 127 -1.83 -26.38 -7.36
CA GLY A 127 -2.01 -27.72 -7.86
C GLY A 127 -3.37 -27.89 -8.53
N SER A 128 -3.44 -28.76 -9.56
CA SER A 128 -4.67 -29.15 -10.23
C SER A 128 -4.66 -30.64 -10.52
N ASN A 129 -5.77 -31.32 -10.28
CA ASN A 129 -5.96 -32.76 -10.52
C ASN A 129 -7.15 -33.06 -11.46
N MET A 130 -7.80 -32.05 -12.04
CA MET A 130 -8.99 -32.20 -12.86
C MET A 130 -8.80 -31.54 -14.24
N GLY A 131 -9.44 -32.08 -15.26
CA GLY A 131 -9.52 -31.53 -16.60
C GLY A 131 -8.15 -31.13 -17.20
N ASP A 132 -8.11 -29.98 -17.89
CA ASP A 132 -6.84 -29.40 -18.36
C ASP A 132 -6.11 -28.73 -17.20
N ARG A 133 -5.24 -29.50 -16.55
CA ARG A 133 -4.47 -29.09 -15.38
C ARG A 133 -3.61 -27.85 -15.66
N ASN A 134 -3.04 -27.75 -16.84
CA ASN A 134 -2.21 -26.60 -17.21
C ASN A 134 -3.05 -25.34 -17.36
N ALA A 135 -4.20 -25.43 -18.02
CA ALA A 135 -5.10 -24.30 -18.19
C ALA A 135 -5.59 -23.74 -16.83
N TYR A 136 -5.86 -24.61 -15.83
CA TYR A 136 -6.23 -24.16 -14.48
C TYR A 136 -5.09 -23.47 -13.75
N LEU A 137 -3.85 -23.96 -13.92
CA LEU A 137 -2.68 -23.30 -13.33
C LEU A 137 -2.41 -21.95 -13.98
N ASP A 138 -2.51 -21.87 -15.33
CA ASP A 138 -2.37 -20.61 -16.07
C ASP A 138 -3.42 -19.59 -15.61
N PHE A 139 -4.68 -20.01 -15.50
CA PHE A 139 -5.74 -19.14 -15.01
C PHE A 139 -5.44 -18.58 -13.60
N ALA A 140 -4.97 -19.41 -12.66
CA ALA A 140 -4.63 -18.97 -11.32
C ALA A 140 -3.48 -17.96 -11.32
N ILE A 141 -2.44 -18.20 -12.12
CA ILE A 141 -1.28 -17.32 -12.27
C ILE A 141 -1.69 -15.98 -12.88
N ASP A 142 -2.52 -16.01 -13.93
CA ASP A 142 -3.01 -14.79 -14.57
C ASP A 142 -3.86 -13.94 -13.61
N ARG A 143 -4.64 -14.57 -12.74
CA ARG A 143 -5.40 -13.87 -11.68
C ARG A 143 -4.47 -13.21 -10.67
N LEU A 144 -3.39 -13.88 -10.26
CA LEU A 144 -2.39 -13.29 -9.37
C LEU A 144 -1.67 -12.11 -10.03
N LYS A 145 -1.31 -12.24 -11.33
CA LYS A 145 -0.65 -11.17 -12.11
C LYS A 145 -1.55 -9.95 -12.32
N ALA A 146 -2.86 -10.15 -12.35
CA ALA A 146 -3.84 -9.07 -12.51
C ALA A 146 -4.18 -8.35 -11.21
N ASP A 147 -3.78 -8.87 -10.05
CA ASP A 147 -4.04 -8.28 -8.74
C ASP A 147 -2.85 -7.41 -8.31
N ASP A 148 -3.08 -6.12 -8.11
CA ASP A 148 -2.07 -5.13 -7.71
C ASP A 148 -1.56 -5.29 -6.26
N ASN A 149 -2.06 -6.27 -5.50
CA ASN A 149 -1.52 -6.70 -4.23
C ASN A 149 -0.33 -7.67 -4.38
N PHE A 150 -0.02 -8.10 -5.60
CA PHE A 150 1.15 -8.91 -5.91
C PHE A 150 2.06 -8.16 -6.89
N LYS A 151 3.36 -8.29 -6.70
CA LYS A 151 4.38 -7.78 -7.62
C LYS A 151 5.51 -8.79 -7.76
N ASP A 152 6.31 -8.65 -8.81
CA ASP A 152 7.53 -9.44 -9.02
C ASP A 152 7.28 -10.97 -8.99
N ILE A 153 6.13 -11.41 -9.56
CA ILE A 153 5.73 -12.82 -9.57
C ILE A 153 6.73 -13.64 -10.38
N GLN A 154 7.31 -14.64 -9.74
CA GLN A 154 8.19 -15.61 -10.35
C GLN A 154 7.53 -16.99 -10.34
N GLU A 155 7.60 -17.70 -11.46
CA GLU A 155 7.02 -19.04 -11.62
C GLU A 155 8.14 -20.08 -11.61
N SER A 156 7.94 -21.14 -10.84
CA SER A 156 8.80 -22.34 -10.94
C SER A 156 8.40 -23.22 -12.12
N GLY A 157 9.25 -24.19 -12.44
CA GLY A 157 8.85 -25.29 -13.35
C GLY A 157 7.68 -26.09 -12.77
N ARG A 158 6.81 -26.58 -13.64
CA ARG A 158 5.69 -27.45 -13.28
C ARG A 158 6.18 -28.89 -13.15
N MET A 159 5.65 -29.60 -12.16
CA MET A 159 5.93 -31.00 -11.92
C MET A 159 4.64 -31.81 -11.96
N GLU A 160 4.69 -33.00 -12.55
CA GLU A 160 3.63 -33.98 -12.39
C GLU A 160 3.97 -34.89 -11.20
N SER A 161 2.97 -35.16 -10.37
CA SER A 161 3.08 -36.11 -9.27
C SER A 161 1.89 -37.05 -9.27
N ALA A 162 2.09 -38.28 -8.78
CA ALA A 162 1.00 -39.19 -8.52
C ALA A 162 0.13 -38.63 -7.36
N PRO A 163 -1.21 -38.78 -7.45
CA PRO A 163 -2.08 -38.37 -6.35
C PRO A 163 -1.76 -39.14 -5.09
N TYR A 164 -1.79 -38.46 -3.94
CA TYR A 164 -1.63 -39.11 -2.64
C TYR A 164 -3.01 -39.58 -2.13
N GLY A 165 -3.14 -40.88 -1.84
CA GLY A 165 -4.40 -41.45 -1.36
C GLY A 165 -5.37 -41.89 -2.49
N ASN A 166 -6.56 -42.40 -2.11
CA ASN A 166 -7.62 -42.81 -3.03
C ASN A 166 -8.40 -41.58 -3.53
N VAL A 167 -7.81 -40.75 -4.39
CA VAL A 167 -8.51 -39.67 -5.04
C VAL A 167 -9.01 -40.16 -6.40
N ALA A 168 -10.33 -40.08 -6.65
CA ALA A 168 -10.88 -40.33 -7.97
C ALA A 168 -10.24 -39.36 -8.97
N THR A 169 -9.48 -39.88 -9.93
CA THR A 169 -9.01 -39.11 -11.08
C THR A 169 -10.06 -39.24 -12.16
N ASP A 170 -10.77 -38.14 -12.48
CA ASP A 170 -11.56 -38.10 -13.69
C ASP A 170 -10.61 -38.20 -14.89
N THR A 171 -10.75 -39.29 -15.63
CA THR A 171 -10.07 -39.55 -16.90
C THR A 171 -10.71 -38.75 -18.03
#